data_594eee7f26431d108b137110bda3bf56
#
_entry.id   594eee7f26431d108b137110bda3bf56
#
_cell.length_a   1.000
_cell.length_b   1.000
_cell.length_c   1.000
_cell.angle_alpha   90.00
_cell.angle_beta   90.00
_cell.angle_gamma   90.00
#
_symmetry.space_group_name_H-M   'P 1'
#
loop_
_entity.id
_entity.type
_entity.pdbx_description
1 polymer ?
#
loop_
_entity_poly.entity_id
_entity_poly.type
_entity_poly.pdbx_seq_one_letter_code
_entity_poly.pdbx_strand_id
1 'polypeptide(L)'
;MSKILINYAARQGWSPLFIDLDLGQNAISVPGTVSAAPIDHPINPFEEGAHVNSEMPLSYFFGDVTVTENSKEHYKFLVEKIAEMMEARNSKNDHARHSGCIVNTMGWIEGLGLELILHAVKTLKIDTVLCLGQERLFQTLSKQFAKDAAALVQQQKKKKSNSDSKKAAAAAGGEEESPPPPVEILSLKKSGGVVERTTDFRRKTRDDRFREYFYGFDFISNPLSPVAQSAFFSSVSFYKVGGGPKAPTSALPIGQEASTDPMRVASVIPSMSLMNAIVAVSHGKTQSDLLTSNIAGFIHVVEVDMNAKRFTFLSPNPGQLPNTNLIVGNVKWFPEN
;
A
#
# COMPACT_ATOMS: atom_id res chain seq x y z
N MET A 1 5.12 -16.96 3.05
CA MET A 1 4.67 -17.58 1.79
C MET A 1 5.02 -16.71 0.60
N SER A 2 4.57 -15.44 0.53
CA SER A 2 4.81 -14.54 -0.61
C SER A 2 6.27 -14.51 -1.06
N LYS A 3 7.23 -14.34 -0.13
CA LYS A 3 8.68 -14.34 -0.44
C LYS A 3 9.18 -15.67 -1.02
N ILE A 4 8.58 -16.80 -0.61
CA ILE A 4 8.91 -18.13 -1.18
C ILE A 4 8.44 -18.20 -2.64
N LEU A 5 7.20 -17.79 -2.91
CA LEU A 5 6.64 -17.80 -4.26
C LEU A 5 7.42 -16.88 -5.20
N ILE A 6 7.78 -15.67 -4.73
CA ILE A 6 8.62 -14.73 -5.47
C ILE A 6 9.97 -15.37 -5.84
N ASN A 7 10.62 -16.01 -4.87
CA ASN A 7 11.92 -16.65 -5.11
C ASN A 7 11.81 -17.81 -6.10
N TYR A 8 10.75 -18.60 -6.06
CA TYR A 8 10.52 -19.64 -7.08
C TYR A 8 10.28 -19.04 -8.46
N ALA A 9 9.47 -17.99 -8.56
CA ALA A 9 9.22 -17.32 -9.84
C ALA A 9 10.51 -16.72 -10.43
N ALA A 10 11.27 -15.95 -9.63
CA ALA A 10 12.53 -15.35 -10.07
C ALA A 10 13.58 -16.40 -10.52
N ARG A 11 13.69 -17.54 -9.80
CA ARG A 11 14.58 -18.64 -10.19
C ARG A 11 14.20 -19.34 -11.48
N GLN A 12 12.92 -19.25 -11.87
CA GLN A 12 12.42 -19.77 -13.15
C GLN A 12 12.52 -18.73 -14.28
N GLY A 13 13.08 -17.57 -14.03
CA GLY A 13 13.25 -16.52 -15.03
C GLY A 13 12.03 -15.61 -15.19
N TRP A 14 11.03 -15.68 -14.28
CA TRP A 14 9.91 -14.77 -14.23
C TRP A 14 10.26 -13.49 -13.45
N SER A 15 9.63 -12.39 -13.79
CA SER A 15 9.77 -11.10 -13.12
C SER A 15 8.41 -10.63 -12.57
N PRO A 16 7.87 -11.33 -11.53
CA PRO A 16 6.57 -10.97 -10.98
C PRO A 16 6.60 -9.60 -10.32
N LEU A 17 5.46 -8.92 -10.32
CA LEU A 17 5.28 -7.73 -9.49
C LEU A 17 4.93 -8.18 -8.07
N PHE A 18 5.81 -7.90 -7.11
CA PHE A 18 5.47 -8.06 -5.70
C PHE A 18 4.72 -6.84 -5.22
N ILE A 19 3.51 -7.05 -4.70
CA ILE A 19 2.65 -6.01 -4.13
C ILE A 19 2.51 -6.27 -2.64
N ASP A 20 2.95 -5.33 -1.82
CA ASP A 20 2.81 -5.43 -0.37
C ASP A 20 1.79 -4.41 0.14
N LEU A 21 0.66 -4.93 0.56
CA LEU A 21 -0.48 -4.19 1.10
C LEU A 21 -0.48 -4.17 2.64
N ASP A 22 0.51 -4.77 3.30
CA ASP A 22 0.62 -4.76 4.75
C ASP A 22 1.26 -3.45 5.23
N LEU A 23 0.43 -2.57 5.78
CA LEU A 23 0.85 -1.26 6.29
C LEU A 23 1.82 -1.36 7.48
N GLY A 24 1.67 -2.41 8.29
CA GLY A 24 2.44 -2.55 9.52
C GLY A 24 3.77 -3.27 9.35
N GLN A 25 3.87 -4.17 8.36
CA GLN A 25 5.01 -5.06 8.16
C GLN A 25 5.45 -5.07 6.68
N ASN A 26 5.47 -3.89 6.06
CA ASN A 26 5.83 -3.76 4.66
C ASN A 26 7.26 -4.25 4.39
N ALA A 27 7.41 -5.12 3.39
CA ALA A 27 8.71 -5.71 3.03
C ALA A 27 9.47 -4.93 1.95
N ILE A 28 8.82 -3.96 1.29
CA ILE A 28 9.40 -3.17 0.19
C ILE A 28 9.86 -1.81 0.70
N SER A 29 9.04 -1.15 1.53
CA SER A 29 9.27 0.23 1.98
C SER A 29 9.08 0.32 3.50
N VAL A 30 9.01 1.53 4.04
CA VAL A 30 8.80 1.76 5.46
C VAL A 30 7.34 1.49 5.88
N PRO A 31 7.09 1.18 7.17
CA PRO A 31 5.72 1.07 7.69
C PRO A 31 4.87 2.30 7.40
N GLY A 32 3.57 2.08 7.19
CA GLY A 32 2.62 3.13 6.81
C GLY A 32 2.53 3.35 5.30
N THR A 33 3.03 2.43 4.50
CA THR A 33 2.95 2.47 3.03
C THR A 33 2.24 1.26 2.46
N VAL A 34 1.68 1.41 1.26
CA VAL A 34 1.39 0.33 0.33
C VAL A 34 2.39 0.42 -0.82
N SER A 35 2.96 -0.71 -1.24
CA SER A 35 4.11 -0.68 -2.13
C SER A 35 4.08 -1.81 -3.15
N ALA A 36 4.71 -1.59 -4.28
CA ALA A 36 4.90 -2.60 -5.33
C ALA A 36 6.31 -2.52 -5.91
N ALA A 37 6.90 -3.66 -6.23
CA ALA A 37 8.23 -3.73 -6.81
C ALA A 37 8.33 -4.90 -7.79
N PRO A 38 8.92 -4.72 -8.97
CA PRO A 38 9.29 -5.84 -9.85
C PRO A 38 10.42 -6.65 -9.19
N ILE A 39 10.35 -7.97 -9.31
CA ILE A 39 11.34 -8.88 -8.73
C ILE A 39 12.03 -9.67 -9.83
N ASP A 40 13.22 -9.24 -10.17
CA ASP A 40 14.02 -9.86 -11.23
C ASP A 40 15.04 -10.88 -10.69
N HIS A 41 15.34 -10.80 -9.40
CA HIS A 41 16.30 -11.68 -8.72
C HIS A 41 15.72 -12.24 -7.42
N PRO A 42 16.10 -13.47 -7.02
CA PRO A 42 15.66 -14.03 -5.76
C PRO A 42 16.09 -13.17 -4.57
N ILE A 43 15.18 -12.99 -3.63
CA ILE A 43 15.44 -12.33 -2.35
C ILE A 43 16.35 -13.23 -1.52
N ASN A 44 17.41 -12.67 -0.92
CA ASN A 44 18.30 -13.40 -0.03
C ASN A 44 17.59 -13.73 1.29
N PRO A 45 17.36 -15.01 1.62
CA PRO A 45 16.66 -15.39 2.85
C PRO A 45 17.54 -15.24 4.11
N PHE A 46 18.86 -15.07 3.96
CA PHE A 46 19.82 -14.95 5.07
C PHE A 46 20.02 -13.50 5.53
N GLU A 47 19.59 -12.52 4.75
CA GLU A 47 19.54 -11.15 5.21
C GLU A 47 18.43 -10.98 6.24
N GLU A 48 18.75 -10.36 7.38
CA GLU A 48 17.75 -10.08 8.41
C GLU A 48 16.58 -9.29 7.82
N GLY A 49 15.36 -9.84 7.99
CA GLY A 49 14.14 -9.27 7.40
C GLY A 49 13.87 -9.68 5.95
N ALA A 50 14.82 -10.26 5.20
CA ALA A 50 14.68 -10.65 3.79
C ALA A 50 13.95 -9.56 2.97
N HIS A 51 14.56 -8.37 2.91
CA HIS A 51 13.96 -7.20 2.27
C HIS A 51 13.97 -7.35 0.75
N VAL A 52 13.00 -6.69 0.14
CA VAL A 52 12.92 -6.58 -1.30
C VAL A 52 13.76 -5.37 -1.72
N ASN A 53 15.00 -5.62 -2.11
CA ASN A 53 15.82 -4.60 -2.75
C ASN A 53 15.40 -4.50 -4.22
N SER A 54 14.62 -3.49 -4.54
CA SER A 54 14.28 -3.15 -5.91
C SER A 54 14.82 -1.78 -6.24
N GLU A 55 15.39 -1.66 -7.43
CA GLU A 55 15.93 -0.38 -7.92
C GLU A 55 14.83 0.67 -8.16
N MET A 56 13.58 0.22 -8.37
CA MET A 56 12.45 1.09 -8.68
C MET A 56 11.19 0.69 -7.91
N PRO A 57 11.16 0.79 -6.58
CA PRO A 57 9.96 0.52 -5.84
C PRO A 57 8.92 1.63 -6.03
N LEU A 58 7.67 1.25 -6.25
CA LEU A 58 6.55 2.16 -6.19
C LEU A 58 5.98 2.15 -4.78
N SER A 59 5.87 3.30 -4.14
CA SER A 59 5.30 3.40 -2.80
C SER A 59 4.33 4.56 -2.71
N TYR A 60 3.18 4.30 -2.06
CA TYR A 60 2.20 5.32 -1.67
C TYR A 60 2.12 5.39 -0.16
N PHE A 61 2.09 6.59 0.38
CA PHE A 61 2.07 6.79 1.82
C PHE A 61 0.63 6.86 2.33
N PHE A 62 0.24 5.83 3.08
CA PHE A 62 -1.04 5.81 3.79
C PHE A 62 -0.99 6.64 5.08
N GLY A 63 0.17 6.66 5.75
CA GLY A 63 0.43 7.48 6.91
C GLY A 63 0.01 6.88 8.25
N ASP A 64 -0.43 5.63 8.28
CA ASP A 64 -0.74 4.87 9.50
C ASP A 64 -0.38 3.40 9.29
N VAL A 65 -0.18 2.67 10.39
CA VAL A 65 0.14 1.22 10.36
C VAL A 65 -1.11 0.34 10.41
N THR A 66 -2.29 0.94 10.55
CA THR A 66 -3.59 0.27 10.62
C THR A 66 -4.66 1.03 9.83
N VAL A 67 -5.64 0.30 9.30
CA VAL A 67 -6.80 0.87 8.63
C VAL A 67 -7.97 0.95 9.60
N THR A 68 -8.68 2.07 9.60
CA THR A 68 -9.92 2.28 10.36
C THR A 68 -11.10 2.47 9.40
N GLU A 69 -12.32 2.43 9.91
CA GLU A 69 -13.52 2.73 9.10
C GLU A 69 -13.44 4.10 8.42
N ASN A 70 -12.82 5.10 9.08
CA ASN A 70 -12.67 6.44 8.54
C ASN A 70 -11.57 6.56 7.47
N SER A 71 -10.64 5.62 7.40
CA SER A 71 -9.50 5.66 6.45
C SER A 71 -9.54 4.55 5.40
N LYS A 72 -10.56 3.68 5.43
CA LYS A 72 -10.66 2.55 4.52
C LYS A 72 -10.75 2.95 3.05
N GLU A 73 -11.45 4.04 2.74
CA GLU A 73 -11.58 4.51 1.36
C GLU A 73 -10.23 5.03 0.82
N HIS A 74 -9.42 5.67 1.67
CA HIS A 74 -8.05 6.04 1.29
C HIS A 74 -7.20 4.79 0.99
N TYR A 75 -7.27 3.75 1.83
CA TYR A 75 -6.56 2.50 1.58
C TYR A 75 -7.00 1.84 0.27
N LYS A 76 -8.30 1.72 0.02
CA LYS A 76 -8.85 1.17 -1.23
C LYS A 76 -8.37 1.94 -2.45
N PHE A 77 -8.40 3.27 -2.37
CA PHE A 77 -7.89 4.13 -3.44
C PHE A 77 -6.40 3.88 -3.74
N LEU A 78 -5.55 3.68 -2.71
CA LEU A 78 -4.14 3.37 -2.93
C LEU A 78 -3.96 1.99 -3.62
N VAL A 79 -4.80 1.00 -3.28
CA VAL A 79 -4.83 -0.30 -3.98
C VAL A 79 -5.23 -0.12 -5.46
N GLU A 80 -6.21 0.74 -5.75
CA GLU A 80 -6.61 1.08 -7.12
C GLU A 80 -5.45 1.73 -7.90
N LYS A 81 -4.69 2.63 -7.26
CA LYS A 81 -3.51 3.24 -7.88
C LYS A 81 -2.41 2.22 -8.20
N ILE A 82 -2.19 1.23 -7.34
CA ILE A 82 -1.27 0.12 -7.65
C ILE A 82 -1.79 -0.70 -8.84
N ALA A 83 -3.10 -0.97 -8.90
CA ALA A 83 -3.69 -1.70 -10.02
C ALA A 83 -3.53 -0.94 -11.36
N GLU A 84 -3.78 0.38 -11.39
CA GLU A 84 -3.55 1.22 -12.57
C GLU A 84 -2.10 1.15 -13.05
N MET A 85 -1.14 1.24 -12.12
CA MET A 85 0.29 1.15 -12.44
C MET A 85 0.71 -0.24 -12.92
N MET A 86 0.14 -1.30 -12.34
CA MET A 86 0.33 -2.68 -12.78
C MET A 86 -0.18 -2.87 -14.22
N GLU A 87 -1.37 -2.37 -14.53
CA GLU A 87 -1.93 -2.44 -15.89
C GLU A 87 -1.08 -1.64 -16.89
N ALA A 88 -0.63 -0.44 -16.51
CA ALA A 88 0.25 0.38 -17.34
C ALA A 88 1.60 -0.30 -17.61
N ARG A 89 2.16 -1.04 -16.64
CA ARG A 89 3.37 -1.86 -16.81
C ARG A 89 3.09 -3.04 -17.76
N ASN A 90 2.02 -3.76 -17.53
CA ASN A 90 1.65 -4.96 -18.26
C ASN A 90 1.31 -4.68 -19.73
N SER A 91 0.73 -3.50 -20.04
CA SER A 91 0.43 -3.09 -21.41
C SER A 91 1.67 -2.78 -22.25
N LYS A 92 2.80 -2.46 -21.60
CA LYS A 92 4.07 -2.09 -22.27
C LYS A 92 5.08 -3.22 -22.30
N ASN A 93 4.89 -4.27 -21.51
CA ASN A 93 5.86 -5.36 -21.35
C ASN A 93 5.15 -6.70 -21.24
N ASP A 94 5.19 -7.50 -22.29
CA ASP A 94 4.56 -8.82 -22.35
C ASP A 94 5.17 -9.79 -21.34
N HIS A 95 6.49 -9.75 -21.11
CA HIS A 95 7.13 -10.59 -20.10
C HIS A 95 6.61 -10.24 -18.71
N ALA A 96 6.46 -8.95 -18.39
CA ALA A 96 5.88 -8.50 -17.14
C ALA A 96 4.43 -8.97 -16.97
N ARG A 97 3.63 -8.89 -18.03
CA ARG A 97 2.23 -9.36 -18.04
C ARG A 97 2.14 -10.86 -17.76
N HIS A 98 2.97 -11.67 -18.40
CA HIS A 98 2.98 -13.12 -18.20
C HIS A 98 3.59 -13.54 -16.85
N SER A 99 4.46 -12.72 -16.27
CA SER A 99 5.02 -12.95 -14.94
C SER A 99 4.00 -12.74 -13.81
N GLY A 100 2.94 -11.97 -14.07
CA GLY A 100 1.86 -11.71 -13.12
C GLY A 100 2.28 -10.93 -11.88
N CYS A 101 1.52 -11.10 -10.80
CA CYS A 101 1.79 -10.46 -9.52
C CYS A 101 1.63 -11.42 -8.34
N ILE A 102 2.33 -11.13 -7.25
CA ILE A 102 2.19 -11.81 -5.97
C ILE A 102 1.88 -10.77 -4.91
N VAL A 103 0.72 -10.91 -4.26
CA VAL A 103 0.19 -9.93 -3.30
C VAL A 103 0.33 -10.45 -1.88
N ASN A 104 0.92 -9.64 -0.99
CA ASN A 104 0.91 -9.84 0.45
C ASN A 104 -0.15 -8.92 1.07
N THR A 105 -0.97 -9.45 1.97
CA THR A 105 -2.02 -8.69 2.66
C THR A 105 -1.77 -8.62 4.16
N MET A 106 -2.39 -7.66 4.82
CA MET A 106 -2.48 -7.63 6.28
C MET A 106 -3.10 -8.94 6.78
N GLY A 107 -2.59 -9.50 7.89
CA GLY A 107 -3.13 -10.71 8.50
C GLY A 107 -4.52 -10.55 9.16
N TRP A 108 -5.24 -9.50 8.85
CA TRP A 108 -6.58 -9.19 9.38
C TRP A 108 -7.65 -9.73 8.42
N ILE A 109 -8.34 -10.78 8.83
CA ILE A 109 -9.20 -11.61 7.96
C ILE A 109 -10.70 -11.51 8.28
N GLU A 110 -11.09 -10.70 9.26
CA GLU A 110 -12.49 -10.53 9.70
C GLU A 110 -12.93 -9.07 9.60
N GLY A 111 -14.24 -8.83 9.53
CA GLY A 111 -14.81 -7.48 9.48
C GLY A 111 -14.22 -6.64 8.34
N LEU A 112 -13.70 -5.46 8.69
CA LEU A 112 -13.08 -4.56 7.73
C LEU A 112 -11.91 -5.22 6.98
N GLY A 113 -11.10 -6.06 7.64
CA GLY A 113 -10.00 -6.77 7.00
C GLY A 113 -10.46 -7.67 5.85
N LEU A 114 -11.58 -8.39 6.02
CA LEU A 114 -12.18 -9.18 4.95
C LEU A 114 -12.67 -8.29 3.79
N GLU A 115 -13.30 -7.16 4.08
CA GLU A 115 -13.73 -6.18 3.08
C GLU A 115 -12.55 -5.71 2.21
N LEU A 116 -11.41 -5.40 2.86
CA LEU A 116 -10.19 -4.96 2.17
C LEU A 116 -9.56 -6.07 1.33
N ILE A 117 -9.58 -7.32 1.80
CA ILE A 117 -9.13 -8.49 1.01
C ILE A 117 -9.99 -8.66 -0.24
N LEU A 118 -11.32 -8.62 -0.10
CA LEU A 118 -12.24 -8.74 -1.24
C LEU A 118 -12.05 -7.60 -2.25
N HIS A 119 -11.83 -6.38 -1.77
CA HIS A 119 -11.52 -5.24 -2.62
C HIS A 119 -10.21 -5.47 -3.39
N ALA A 120 -9.13 -5.87 -2.70
CA ALA A 120 -7.84 -6.12 -3.33
C ALA A 120 -7.91 -7.23 -4.40
N VAL A 121 -8.59 -8.35 -4.12
CA VAL A 121 -8.76 -9.45 -5.09
C VAL A 121 -9.45 -8.96 -6.36
N LYS A 122 -10.53 -8.16 -6.22
CA LYS A 122 -11.28 -7.64 -7.36
C LYS A 122 -10.51 -6.59 -8.15
N THR A 123 -9.90 -5.63 -7.45
CA THR A 123 -9.20 -4.50 -8.06
C THR A 123 -7.92 -4.93 -8.77
N LEU A 124 -7.14 -5.83 -8.18
CA LEU A 124 -5.91 -6.35 -8.77
C LEU A 124 -6.15 -7.53 -9.73
N LYS A 125 -7.42 -7.91 -9.95
CA LYS A 125 -7.81 -9.04 -10.83
C LYS A 125 -7.07 -10.33 -10.49
N ILE A 126 -7.04 -10.66 -9.18
CA ILE A 126 -6.37 -11.85 -8.66
C ILE A 126 -7.13 -13.10 -9.09
N ASP A 127 -6.43 -14.07 -9.66
CA ASP A 127 -6.96 -15.35 -10.11
C ASP A 127 -6.89 -16.45 -9.04
N THR A 128 -5.93 -16.36 -8.11
CA THR A 128 -5.72 -17.38 -7.08
C THR A 128 -5.50 -16.78 -5.70
N VAL A 129 -6.24 -17.23 -4.69
CA VAL A 129 -6.10 -16.84 -3.29
C VAL A 129 -5.65 -18.00 -2.42
N LEU A 130 -4.55 -17.82 -1.71
CA LEU A 130 -3.98 -18.83 -0.81
C LEU A 130 -4.38 -18.55 0.65
N CYS A 131 -5.23 -19.38 1.24
CA CYS A 131 -5.63 -19.32 2.64
C CYS A 131 -4.72 -20.20 3.50
N LEU A 132 -3.86 -19.60 4.34
CA LEU A 132 -2.87 -20.32 5.14
C LEU A 132 -3.39 -20.62 6.55
N GLY A 133 -3.87 -21.84 6.77
CA GLY A 133 -4.35 -22.31 8.07
C GLY A 133 -5.56 -21.52 8.60
N GLN A 134 -6.39 -21.00 7.69
CA GLN A 134 -7.57 -20.17 7.99
C GLN A 134 -8.81 -20.76 7.30
N GLU A 135 -9.32 -21.85 7.86
CA GLU A 135 -10.44 -22.59 7.27
C GLU A 135 -11.73 -21.75 7.16
N ARG A 136 -12.01 -20.91 8.15
CA ARG A 136 -13.18 -20.00 8.11
C ARG A 136 -13.08 -19.00 6.95
N LEU A 137 -11.89 -18.42 6.76
CA LEU A 137 -11.64 -17.49 5.65
C LEU A 137 -11.81 -18.21 4.31
N PHE A 138 -11.22 -19.41 4.16
CA PHE A 138 -11.36 -20.25 2.97
C PHE A 138 -12.83 -20.46 2.62
N GLN A 139 -13.65 -20.93 3.57
CA GLN A 139 -15.07 -21.16 3.34
C GLN A 139 -15.85 -19.87 3.00
N THR A 140 -15.50 -18.75 3.65
CA THR A 140 -16.15 -17.46 3.42
C THR A 140 -15.85 -16.97 2.02
N LEU A 141 -14.58 -16.95 1.61
CA LEU A 141 -14.17 -16.53 0.27
C LEU A 141 -14.73 -17.46 -0.82
N SER A 142 -14.67 -18.78 -0.63
CA SER A 142 -15.22 -19.74 -1.59
C SER A 142 -16.71 -19.51 -1.84
N LYS A 143 -17.49 -19.27 -0.78
CA LYS A 143 -18.92 -18.97 -0.90
C LYS A 143 -19.16 -17.61 -1.60
N GLN A 144 -18.35 -16.59 -1.29
CA GLN A 144 -18.51 -15.27 -1.87
C GLN A 144 -18.19 -15.27 -3.37
N PHE A 145 -17.05 -15.85 -3.77
CA PHE A 145 -16.66 -15.89 -5.18
C PHE A 145 -17.52 -16.84 -6.01
N ALA A 146 -18.05 -17.93 -5.43
CA ALA A 146 -19.03 -18.77 -6.09
C ALA A 146 -20.35 -18.00 -6.38
N LYS A 147 -20.81 -17.15 -5.45
CA LYS A 147 -21.98 -16.28 -5.67
C LYS A 147 -21.70 -15.23 -6.75
N ASP A 148 -20.53 -14.60 -6.70
CA ASP A 148 -20.13 -13.58 -7.69
C ASP A 148 -20.07 -14.20 -9.10
N ALA A 149 -19.49 -15.40 -9.25
CA ALA A 149 -19.45 -16.14 -10.52
C ALA A 149 -20.85 -16.50 -11.03
N ALA A 150 -21.75 -16.99 -10.16
CA ALA A 150 -23.13 -17.30 -10.52
C ALA A 150 -23.90 -16.04 -10.98
N ALA A 151 -23.68 -14.90 -10.33
CA ALA A 151 -24.31 -13.63 -10.68
C ALA A 151 -23.85 -13.14 -12.07
N LEU A 152 -22.54 -13.25 -12.39
CA LEU A 152 -22.00 -12.92 -13.70
C LEU A 152 -22.61 -13.76 -14.83
N VAL A 153 -22.74 -15.07 -14.62
CA VAL A 153 -23.38 -15.98 -15.60
C VAL A 153 -24.84 -15.60 -15.83
N GLN A 154 -25.59 -15.24 -14.77
CA GLN A 154 -26.96 -14.80 -14.91
C GLN A 154 -27.10 -13.46 -15.66
N GLN A 155 -26.21 -12.50 -15.41
CA GLN A 155 -26.19 -11.22 -16.13
C GLN A 155 -25.90 -11.40 -17.62
N GLN A 156 -24.99 -12.29 -17.98
CA GLN A 156 -24.70 -12.60 -19.40
C GLN A 156 -25.88 -13.27 -20.10
N LYS A 157 -26.58 -14.20 -19.42
CA LYS A 157 -27.81 -14.81 -19.97
C LYS A 157 -28.91 -13.76 -20.22
N LYS A 158 -29.08 -12.78 -19.31
CA LYS A 158 -30.02 -11.66 -19.49
C LYS A 158 -29.62 -10.73 -20.64
N LYS A 159 -28.33 -10.43 -20.82
CA LYS A 159 -27.85 -9.63 -21.94
C LYS A 159 -28.07 -10.34 -23.30
N LYS A 160 -27.82 -11.65 -23.37
CA LYS A 160 -28.10 -12.44 -24.59
C LYS A 160 -29.58 -12.52 -24.94
N SER A 161 -30.47 -12.69 -23.97
CA SER A 161 -31.92 -12.71 -24.21
C SER A 161 -32.50 -11.36 -24.67
N ASN A 162 -31.86 -10.24 -24.26
CA ASN A 162 -32.25 -8.90 -24.72
C ASN A 162 -31.64 -8.50 -26.08
N SER A 163 -30.57 -9.17 -26.54
CA SER A 163 -29.93 -8.91 -27.82
C SER A 163 -30.65 -9.62 -28.98
N ASP A 164 -31.32 -10.73 -28.72
CA ASP A 164 -32.12 -11.44 -29.74
C ASP A 164 -33.35 -10.67 -30.18
N SER A 165 -33.78 -9.66 -29.40
CA SER A 165 -34.88 -8.76 -29.77
C SER A 165 -34.45 -7.48 -30.50
N LYS A 166 -33.14 -7.26 -30.76
CA LYS A 166 -32.59 -6.09 -31.47
C LYS A 166 -31.54 -6.46 -32.54
N LYS A 167 -31.73 -7.52 -33.27
CA LYS A 167 -30.95 -7.78 -34.52
C LYS A 167 -31.54 -6.98 -35.69
N ALA A 168 -31.23 -5.69 -35.73
CA ALA A 168 -31.17 -4.88 -36.96
C ALA A 168 -30.48 -3.55 -36.61
N ALA A 169 -29.17 -3.49 -36.68
CA ALA A 169 -28.31 -2.36 -37.10
C ALA A 169 -26.93 -2.45 -36.45
N ALA A 170 -25.95 -2.33 -37.34
CA ALA A 170 -24.57 -1.98 -37.10
C ALA A 170 -23.59 -3.07 -36.62
N ALA A 171 -22.88 -3.59 -37.64
CA ALA A 171 -21.53 -4.15 -37.51
C ALA A 171 -20.55 -3.08 -37.02
N ALA A 172 -20.08 -3.24 -35.80
CA ALA A 172 -18.82 -2.66 -35.31
C ALA A 172 -18.18 -3.72 -34.44
N GLY A 173 -17.02 -4.24 -34.87
CA GLY A 173 -16.25 -5.26 -34.19
C GLY A 173 -15.75 -4.75 -32.85
N GLY A 174 -16.50 -5.05 -31.81
CA GLY A 174 -16.01 -5.04 -30.41
C GLY A 174 -15.65 -6.46 -30.07
N GLU A 175 -14.41 -6.72 -29.76
CA GLU A 175 -13.99 -7.98 -29.14
C GLU A 175 -14.87 -8.21 -27.91
N GLU A 176 -15.68 -9.27 -27.92
CA GLU A 176 -16.42 -9.70 -26.74
C GLU A 176 -15.37 -10.13 -25.69
N GLU A 177 -15.10 -9.26 -24.72
CA GLU A 177 -14.27 -9.57 -23.57
C GLU A 177 -14.87 -10.80 -22.88
N SER A 178 -14.18 -11.92 -22.95
CA SER A 178 -14.58 -13.13 -22.23
C SER A 178 -14.61 -12.82 -20.72
N PRO A 179 -15.58 -13.35 -19.96
CA PRO A 179 -15.64 -13.11 -18.53
C PRO A 179 -14.33 -13.54 -17.87
N PRO A 180 -13.84 -12.77 -16.89
CA PRO A 180 -12.65 -13.16 -16.17
C PRO A 180 -12.84 -14.57 -15.56
N PRO A 181 -11.81 -15.40 -15.56
CA PRO A 181 -11.87 -16.74 -14.98
C PRO A 181 -12.31 -16.65 -13.52
N PRO A 182 -13.02 -17.65 -12.98
CA PRO A 182 -13.41 -17.66 -11.58
C PRO A 182 -12.16 -17.67 -10.69
N VAL A 183 -12.19 -16.90 -9.60
CA VAL A 183 -11.09 -16.86 -8.63
C VAL A 183 -10.98 -18.22 -7.94
N GLU A 184 -9.81 -18.83 -8.03
CA GLU A 184 -9.49 -20.08 -7.36
C GLU A 184 -9.09 -19.82 -5.90
N ILE A 185 -9.71 -20.52 -4.94
CA ILE A 185 -9.38 -20.40 -3.52
C ILE A 185 -8.76 -21.70 -3.06
N LEU A 186 -7.52 -21.62 -2.56
CA LEU A 186 -6.76 -22.78 -2.09
C LEU A 186 -6.54 -22.70 -0.57
N SER A 187 -6.89 -23.79 0.13
CA SER A 187 -6.59 -23.93 1.56
C SER A 187 -5.25 -24.65 1.73
N LEU A 188 -4.31 -24.01 2.41
CA LEU A 188 -3.00 -24.57 2.71
C LEU A 188 -2.80 -24.66 4.23
N LYS A 189 -2.23 -25.80 4.66
CA LYS A 189 -1.87 -25.98 6.08
C LYS A 189 -0.69 -25.11 6.46
N LYS A 190 -0.68 -24.58 7.68
CA LYS A 190 0.51 -23.94 8.25
C LYS A 190 1.60 -25.00 8.46
N SER A 191 2.85 -24.66 8.14
CA SER A 191 3.99 -25.49 8.51
C SER A 191 4.14 -25.55 10.03
N GLY A 192 4.61 -26.68 10.57
CA GLY A 192 4.89 -26.82 12.00
C GLY A 192 5.97 -25.90 12.55
N GLY A 193 6.80 -25.30 11.66
CA GLY A 193 7.83 -24.33 12.05
C GLY A 193 7.35 -22.86 12.08
N VAL A 194 6.05 -22.59 11.87
CA VAL A 194 5.52 -21.23 11.93
C VAL A 194 5.43 -20.77 13.38
N VAL A 195 6.14 -19.68 13.69
CA VAL A 195 6.13 -19.02 15.00
C VAL A 195 5.20 -17.82 14.96
N GLU A 196 4.38 -17.65 15.99
CA GLU A 196 3.53 -16.47 16.13
C GLU A 196 4.37 -15.25 16.51
N ARG A 197 4.15 -14.15 15.81
CA ARG A 197 4.81 -12.88 16.11
C ARG A 197 3.98 -12.09 17.11
N THR A 198 4.55 -11.83 18.29
CA THR A 198 3.94 -11.00 19.33
C THR A 198 3.80 -9.54 18.87
N THR A 199 3.04 -8.76 19.60
CA THR A 199 2.89 -7.32 19.37
C THR A 199 4.25 -6.60 19.50
N ASP A 200 5.05 -6.97 20.51
CA ASP A 200 6.38 -6.39 20.73
C ASP A 200 7.35 -6.74 19.61
N PHE A 201 7.31 -7.98 19.12
CA PHE A 201 8.11 -8.38 17.97
C PHE A 201 7.74 -7.57 16.73
N ARG A 202 6.45 -7.36 16.47
CA ARG A 202 5.98 -6.54 15.33
C ARG A 202 6.39 -5.08 15.48
N ARG A 203 6.36 -4.54 16.71
CA ARG A 203 6.83 -3.18 17.00
C ARG A 203 8.32 -3.06 16.72
N LYS A 204 9.13 -3.96 17.28
CA LYS A 204 10.57 -4.00 17.02
C LYS A 204 10.87 -4.11 15.51
N THR A 205 10.18 -5.00 14.79
CA THR A 205 10.37 -5.13 13.33
C THR A 205 10.09 -3.82 12.59
N ARG A 206 9.09 -3.02 13.03
CA ARG A 206 8.84 -1.69 12.44
C ARG A 206 9.97 -0.71 12.73
N ASP A 207 10.46 -0.70 13.98
CA ASP A 207 11.56 0.16 14.39
C ASP A 207 12.85 -0.19 13.62
N ASP A 208 13.13 -1.49 13.44
CA ASP A 208 14.25 -1.98 12.63
C ASP A 208 14.11 -1.54 11.16
N ARG A 209 12.89 -1.54 10.58
CA ARG A 209 12.67 -1.06 9.21
C ARG A 209 12.99 0.42 9.04
N PHE A 210 12.66 1.28 10.00
CA PHE A 210 13.05 2.68 9.96
C PHE A 210 14.56 2.82 10.11
N ARG A 211 15.16 2.06 11.03
CA ARG A 211 16.62 2.03 11.19
C ARG A 211 17.32 1.65 9.88
N GLU A 212 16.87 0.58 9.22
CA GLU A 212 17.41 0.14 7.94
C GLU A 212 17.29 1.20 6.84
N TYR A 213 16.14 1.87 6.78
CA TYR A 213 15.91 2.91 5.78
C TYR A 213 16.90 4.09 5.92
N PHE A 214 17.22 4.51 7.14
CA PHE A 214 18.09 5.65 7.38
C PHE A 214 19.55 5.25 7.53
N TYR A 215 19.86 4.11 8.15
CA TYR A 215 21.23 3.72 8.53
C TYR A 215 21.76 2.52 7.76
N GLY A 216 20.97 1.95 6.86
CA GLY A 216 21.34 0.76 6.09
C GLY A 216 21.05 -0.55 6.82
N PHE A 217 21.12 -1.63 6.05
CA PHE A 217 20.83 -2.97 6.56
C PHE A 217 21.96 -3.47 7.50
N ASP A 218 23.21 -3.28 7.08
CA ASP A 218 24.38 -3.65 7.84
C ASP A 218 25.06 -2.39 8.42
N PHE A 219 24.49 -1.91 9.52
CA PHE A 219 24.99 -0.71 10.18
C PHE A 219 26.32 -0.93 10.94
N ILE A 220 26.84 -2.17 11.00
CA ILE A 220 28.12 -2.50 11.59
C ILE A 220 29.24 -2.48 10.53
N SER A 221 29.03 -3.21 9.40
CA SER A 221 30.07 -3.41 8.38
C SER A 221 29.96 -2.41 7.22
N ASN A 222 28.74 -1.95 6.92
CA ASN A 222 28.49 -1.01 5.82
C ASN A 222 27.37 0.00 6.17
N PRO A 223 27.57 0.86 7.16
CA PRO A 223 26.55 1.80 7.61
C PRO A 223 26.28 2.87 6.56
N LEU A 224 25.01 3.18 6.34
CA LEU A 224 24.61 4.45 5.74
C LEU A 224 24.69 5.55 6.81
N SER A 225 25.07 6.73 6.39
CA SER A 225 25.12 7.90 7.28
C SER A 225 24.04 8.89 6.87
N PRO A 226 22.88 8.90 7.52
CA PRO A 226 21.86 9.87 7.23
C PRO A 226 22.34 11.27 7.58
N VAL A 227 21.92 12.25 6.79
CA VAL A 227 22.35 13.65 6.94
C VAL A 227 21.30 14.42 7.71
N ALA A 228 21.72 15.07 8.80
CA ALA A 228 20.87 16.01 9.52
C ALA A 228 20.82 17.34 8.73
N GLN A 229 19.62 17.78 8.41
CA GLN A 229 19.34 19.01 7.70
C GLN A 229 18.28 19.82 8.43
N SER A 230 18.34 21.14 8.27
CA SER A 230 17.32 22.04 8.82
C SER A 230 16.62 22.81 7.71
N ALA A 231 15.30 22.97 7.83
CA ALA A 231 14.50 23.76 6.92
C ALA A 231 13.55 24.68 7.68
N PHE A 232 13.22 25.84 7.08
CA PHE A 232 12.19 26.71 7.61
C PHE A 232 10.80 26.17 7.26
N PHE A 233 9.81 26.38 8.12
CA PHE A 233 8.43 26.00 7.82
C PHE A 233 7.89 26.68 6.55
N SER A 234 8.38 27.87 6.23
CA SER A 234 8.01 28.60 5.02
C SER A 234 8.58 28.03 3.72
N SER A 235 9.60 27.16 3.79
CA SER A 235 10.24 26.58 2.61
C SER A 235 9.59 25.27 2.14
N VAL A 236 8.67 24.71 2.94
CA VAL A 236 7.98 23.46 2.66
C VAL A 236 6.49 23.55 2.97
N SER A 237 5.70 22.67 2.41
CA SER A 237 4.26 22.57 2.68
C SER A 237 3.94 21.21 3.28
N PHE A 238 3.30 21.22 4.45
CA PHE A 238 2.87 19.97 5.10
C PHE A 238 1.41 19.70 4.78
N TYR A 239 1.13 18.44 4.44
CA TYR A 239 -0.21 17.97 4.11
C TYR A 239 -0.55 16.71 4.89
N LYS A 240 -1.83 16.49 5.14
CA LYS A 240 -2.35 15.24 5.71
C LYS A 240 -3.55 14.78 4.90
N VAL A 241 -3.60 13.49 4.58
CA VAL A 241 -4.76 12.87 3.94
C VAL A 241 -5.79 12.51 5.01
N GLY A 242 -7.08 12.71 4.70
CA GLY A 242 -8.16 12.53 5.66
C GLY A 242 -8.18 13.59 6.78
N GLY A 243 -7.35 14.64 6.65
CA GLY A 243 -7.25 15.74 7.60
C GLY A 243 -8.20 16.91 7.27
N GLY A 244 -8.21 17.88 8.18
CA GLY A 244 -8.95 19.12 8.02
C GLY A 244 -9.91 19.39 9.17
N PRO A 245 -10.44 20.62 9.26
CA PRO A 245 -11.40 20.97 10.29
C PRO A 245 -12.67 20.14 10.09
N LYS A 246 -13.13 19.52 11.18
CA LYS A 246 -14.45 18.91 11.24
C LYS A 246 -15.50 20.00 11.26
N ALA A 247 -16.64 19.77 10.60
CA ALA A 247 -17.76 20.69 10.74
C ALA A 247 -18.14 20.82 12.22
N PRO A 248 -18.40 22.04 12.72
CA PRO A 248 -18.82 22.22 14.11
C PRO A 248 -20.13 21.44 14.33
N THR A 249 -20.25 20.80 15.48
CA THR A 249 -21.44 19.99 15.84
C THR A 249 -22.76 20.77 15.74
N SER A 250 -22.68 22.10 15.91
CA SER A 250 -23.84 23.01 15.74
C SER A 250 -24.31 23.15 14.28
N ALA A 251 -23.50 22.79 13.30
CA ALA A 251 -23.85 22.81 11.88
C ALA A 251 -24.34 21.47 11.34
N LEU A 252 -24.39 20.42 12.20
CA LEU A 252 -24.78 19.07 11.81
C LEU A 252 -26.23 18.79 12.26
N PRO A 253 -26.98 18.00 11.48
CA PRO A 253 -28.27 17.48 11.94
C PRO A 253 -28.12 16.68 13.25
N ILE A 254 -29.14 16.73 14.09
CA ILE A 254 -29.15 16.02 15.38
C ILE A 254 -28.91 14.52 15.14
N GLY A 255 -27.87 13.97 15.77
CA GLY A 255 -27.49 12.56 15.65
C GLY A 255 -26.47 12.22 14.56
N GLN A 256 -25.97 13.20 13.80
CA GLN A 256 -24.86 12.99 12.88
C GLN A 256 -23.53 13.42 13.50
N GLU A 257 -22.54 12.54 13.41
CA GLU A 257 -21.15 12.87 13.73
C GLU A 257 -20.48 13.60 12.56
N ALA A 258 -19.62 14.57 12.89
CA ALA A 258 -18.81 15.26 11.88
C ALA A 258 -17.85 14.28 11.23
N SER A 259 -18.15 13.83 10.01
CA SER A 259 -17.21 13.07 9.18
C SER A 259 -16.35 14.03 8.36
N THR A 260 -15.06 13.80 8.34
CA THR A 260 -14.17 14.42 7.35
C THR A 260 -14.10 13.51 6.14
N ASP A 261 -14.05 14.08 4.95
CA ASP A 261 -13.79 13.31 3.73
C ASP A 261 -12.42 12.59 3.88
N PRO A 262 -12.38 11.24 3.88
CA PRO A 262 -11.15 10.47 4.05
C PRO A 262 -10.14 10.71 2.93
N MET A 263 -10.58 11.20 1.78
CA MET A 263 -9.74 11.51 0.61
C MET A 263 -9.28 12.96 0.57
N ARG A 264 -9.74 13.80 1.49
CA ARG A 264 -9.36 15.20 1.51
C ARG A 264 -7.90 15.37 1.88
N VAL A 265 -7.13 16.01 1.01
CA VAL A 265 -5.78 16.49 1.34
C VAL A 265 -5.90 17.84 2.01
N ALA A 266 -5.50 17.95 3.26
CA ALA A 266 -5.55 19.20 4.01
C ALA A 266 -4.13 19.71 4.31
N SER A 267 -3.91 21.02 4.16
CA SER A 267 -2.68 21.64 4.63
C SER A 267 -2.63 21.59 6.17
N VAL A 268 -1.47 21.26 6.70
CA VAL A 268 -1.19 21.13 8.14
C VAL A 268 -0.27 22.27 8.57
N ILE A 269 -0.68 22.98 9.63
CA ILE A 269 0.19 23.97 10.26
C ILE A 269 1.25 23.21 11.08
N PRO A 270 2.55 23.47 10.85
CA PRO A 270 3.62 22.84 11.62
C PRO A 270 3.47 23.11 13.12
N SER A 271 3.68 22.08 13.91
CA SER A 271 3.59 22.15 15.38
C SER A 271 4.53 21.12 16.01
N MET A 272 4.64 21.14 17.33
CA MET A 272 5.42 20.14 18.08
C MET A 272 4.97 18.69 17.80
N SER A 273 3.77 18.48 17.22
CA SER A 273 3.31 17.15 16.83
C SER A 273 4.15 16.50 15.73
N LEU A 274 4.95 17.28 14.99
CA LEU A 274 5.88 16.76 13.98
C LEU A 274 7.10 16.07 14.60
N MET A 275 7.38 16.27 15.89
CA MET A 275 8.51 15.62 16.58
C MET A 275 8.42 14.09 16.45
N ASN A 276 9.52 13.47 16.05
CA ASN A 276 9.68 12.03 15.78
C ASN A 276 8.78 11.50 14.65
N ALA A 277 8.16 12.37 13.85
CA ALA A 277 7.34 11.93 12.72
C ALA A 277 8.20 11.40 11.56
N ILE A 278 7.75 10.31 10.95
CA ILE A 278 8.19 9.90 9.62
C ILE A 278 7.30 10.62 8.62
N VAL A 279 7.93 11.43 7.80
CA VAL A 279 7.25 12.31 6.84
C VAL A 279 7.64 11.89 5.43
N ALA A 280 6.63 11.69 4.57
CA ALA A 280 6.86 11.30 3.19
C ALA A 280 7.09 12.54 2.30
N VAL A 281 8.10 12.47 1.46
CA VAL A 281 8.38 13.46 0.40
C VAL A 281 7.69 13.00 -0.86
N SER A 282 6.66 13.71 -1.32
CA SER A 282 5.87 13.31 -2.48
C SER A 282 6.49 13.80 -3.79
N HIS A 283 6.31 13.06 -4.87
CA HIS A 283 6.58 13.57 -6.23
C HIS A 283 5.49 14.54 -6.73
N GLY A 284 4.33 14.60 -6.07
CA GLY A 284 3.23 15.49 -6.43
C GLY A 284 3.62 16.96 -6.35
N LYS A 285 3.35 17.72 -7.40
CA LYS A 285 3.67 19.15 -7.48
C LYS A 285 2.57 20.02 -6.91
N THR A 286 1.33 19.57 -7.01
CA THR A 286 0.15 20.28 -6.50
C THR A 286 -0.53 19.49 -5.39
N GLN A 287 -1.35 20.13 -4.59
CA GLN A 287 -2.11 19.47 -3.53
C GLN A 287 -3.01 18.34 -4.06
N SER A 288 -3.59 18.51 -5.25
CA SER A 288 -4.42 17.47 -5.91
C SER A 288 -3.61 16.24 -6.30
N ASP A 289 -2.32 16.43 -6.66
CA ASP A 289 -1.47 15.33 -7.10
C ASP A 289 -1.01 14.43 -5.95
N LEU A 290 -1.06 14.93 -4.70
CA LEU A 290 -0.51 14.22 -3.54
C LEU A 290 -1.16 12.87 -3.27
N LEU A 291 -2.43 12.70 -3.64
CA LEU A 291 -3.14 11.41 -3.52
C LEU A 291 -2.71 10.41 -4.59
N THR A 292 -2.31 10.88 -5.75
CA THR A 292 -2.06 10.03 -6.92
C THR A 292 -0.59 9.82 -7.21
N SER A 293 0.28 10.65 -6.60
CA SER A 293 1.73 10.58 -6.81
C SER A 293 2.38 9.60 -5.83
N ASN A 294 3.33 8.83 -6.34
CA ASN A 294 4.20 8.02 -5.50
C ASN A 294 5.14 8.90 -4.65
N ILE A 295 5.77 8.27 -3.68
CA ILE A 295 6.67 8.89 -2.73
C ILE A 295 8.11 8.83 -3.27
N ALA A 296 8.82 9.96 -3.19
CA ALA A 296 10.24 10.07 -3.53
C ALA A 296 11.14 9.48 -2.43
N GLY A 297 10.70 9.57 -1.17
CA GLY A 297 11.44 9.08 -0.02
C GLY A 297 10.81 9.58 1.28
N PHE A 298 11.51 9.34 2.38
CA PHE A 298 11.07 9.69 3.73
C PHE A 298 12.16 10.46 4.46
N ILE A 299 11.71 11.34 5.36
CA ILE A 299 12.54 12.04 6.32
C ILE A 299 12.03 11.77 7.73
N HIS A 300 12.93 11.80 8.70
CA HIS A 300 12.61 11.67 10.11
C HIS A 300 12.82 13.01 10.81
N VAL A 301 11.77 13.60 11.35
CA VAL A 301 11.85 14.89 12.07
C VAL A 301 12.39 14.64 13.46
N VAL A 302 13.59 15.17 13.75
CA VAL A 302 14.28 14.99 15.03
C VAL A 302 14.16 16.17 15.98
N GLU A 303 13.89 17.37 15.45
CA GLU A 303 13.75 18.58 16.25
C GLU A 303 12.74 19.54 15.61
N VAL A 304 11.98 20.25 16.44
CA VAL A 304 11.02 21.27 16.01
C VAL A 304 11.22 22.51 16.87
N ASP A 305 11.67 23.61 16.24
CA ASP A 305 11.84 24.91 16.89
C ASP A 305 10.72 25.86 16.44
N MET A 306 9.72 26.03 17.31
CA MET A 306 8.57 26.88 17.03
C MET A 306 8.92 28.37 17.05
N ASN A 307 9.96 28.77 17.81
CA ASN A 307 10.39 30.18 17.90
C ASN A 307 11.14 30.60 16.63
N ALA A 308 12.10 29.76 16.20
CA ALA A 308 12.83 29.99 14.95
C ALA A 308 12.04 29.59 13.70
N LYS A 309 10.84 29.02 13.84
CA LYS A 309 9.98 28.51 12.73
C LYS A 309 10.73 27.57 11.79
N ARG A 310 11.51 26.66 12.36
CA ARG A 310 12.33 25.68 11.63
C ARG A 310 12.18 24.30 12.25
N PHE A 311 12.54 23.30 11.47
CA PHE A 311 12.64 21.90 11.94
C PHE A 311 13.93 21.29 11.42
N THR A 312 14.48 20.35 12.19
CA THR A 312 15.63 19.54 11.81
C THR A 312 15.16 18.12 11.52
N PHE A 313 15.65 17.55 10.45
CA PHE A 313 15.28 16.21 10.02
C PHE A 313 16.49 15.42 9.54
N LEU A 314 16.41 14.09 9.64
CA LEU A 314 17.33 13.16 9.01
C LEU A 314 16.82 12.81 7.61
N SER A 315 17.73 12.83 6.64
CA SER A 315 17.50 12.37 5.27
C SER A 315 18.52 11.28 4.92
N PRO A 316 18.13 10.22 4.20
CA PRO A 316 19.09 9.20 3.74
C PRO A 316 20.14 9.78 2.81
N ASN A 317 19.79 10.79 2.02
CA ASN A 317 20.66 11.40 1.03
C ASN A 317 20.99 12.86 1.38
N PRO A 318 22.23 13.32 1.11
CA PRO A 318 22.60 14.72 1.23
C PRO A 318 21.92 15.56 0.15
N GLY A 319 21.81 16.86 0.41
CA GLY A 319 21.30 17.82 -0.55
C GLY A 319 19.84 18.24 -0.33
N GLN A 320 19.31 18.98 -1.28
CA GLN A 320 17.94 19.48 -1.18
C GLN A 320 16.92 18.35 -1.33
N LEU A 321 15.78 18.50 -0.64
CA LEU A 321 14.66 17.57 -0.84
C LEU A 321 14.20 17.64 -2.30
N PRO A 322 13.84 16.49 -2.91
CA PRO A 322 13.40 16.42 -4.30
C PRO A 322 12.09 17.20 -4.55
N ASN A 323 11.32 17.43 -3.50
CA ASN A 323 10.12 18.25 -3.52
C ASN A 323 9.89 18.91 -2.15
N THR A 324 9.13 19.99 -2.15
CA THR A 324 8.75 20.75 -0.94
C THR A 324 7.39 20.30 -0.37
N ASN A 325 6.67 19.43 -1.04
CA ASN A 325 5.37 18.89 -0.60
C ASN A 325 5.58 17.64 0.26
N LEU A 326 5.29 17.78 1.54
CA LEU A 326 5.52 16.79 2.57
C LEU A 326 4.19 16.23 3.09
N ILE A 327 4.04 14.91 3.13
CA ILE A 327 2.83 14.26 3.66
C ILE A 327 3.13 13.72 5.06
N VAL A 328 2.35 14.19 6.03
CA VAL A 328 2.43 13.79 7.43
C VAL A 328 1.34 12.76 7.73
N GLY A 329 1.73 11.69 8.41
CA GLY A 329 0.81 10.68 8.93
C GLY A 329 0.81 10.65 10.46
N ASN A 330 0.36 9.50 10.99
CA ASN A 330 0.45 9.17 12.41
C ASN A 330 1.69 8.32 12.74
N VAL A 331 2.50 7.99 11.72
CA VAL A 331 3.70 7.17 11.87
C VAL A 331 4.79 7.97 12.56
N LYS A 332 5.27 7.43 13.67
CA LYS A 332 6.38 8.00 14.44
C LYS A 332 7.44 6.96 14.71
N TRP A 333 8.67 7.40 14.77
CA TRP A 333 9.81 6.57 15.12
C TRP A 333 10.60 7.21 16.26
N PHE A 334 10.87 6.41 17.29
CA PHE A 334 11.64 6.80 18.47
C PHE A 334 12.89 5.92 18.47
N PRO A 335 14.00 6.36 17.85
CA PRO A 335 15.22 5.59 17.85
C PRO A 335 15.69 5.38 19.29
N GLU A 336 15.97 4.13 19.66
CA GLU A 336 16.65 3.80 20.91
C GLU A 336 18.10 4.30 20.79
N ASN A 337 18.57 5.06 21.79
CA ASN A 337 19.93 5.60 21.90
C ASN A 337 20.98 4.51 21.95
#